data_ac8ea621b6d1058b2b05e0cf7d7e3000
#
_entry.id   ac8ea621b6d1058b2b05e0cf7d7e3000
#
_cell.length_a   1.000
_cell.length_b   1.000
_cell.length_c   1.000
_cell.angle_alpha   90.00
_cell.angle_beta   90.00
_cell.angle_gamma   90.00
#
_symmetry.space_group_name_H-M   'P 1'
#
loop_
_entity.id
_entity.type
_entity.pdbx_description
1 polymer ?
#
loop_
_entity_poly.entity_id
_entity_poly.type
_entity_poly.pdbx_seq_one_letter_code
_entity_poly.pdbx_strand_id
1 'polypeptide(L)'
;PLVNFNVWLSGTPLRAYAQYLLGFLMVIQRSSGGNTTYYLGEVSAAGSRSYFPVVYAIKEPLAYIILALFAVFLAIRKCASHCRNQKVKNWIFDSIDLIRNNFAETGMLLVILVYWIFSIRSDLNIGVRHILPTLPFIYALTARQIASWIKGGITERIKNYRGFWQLLGLHWGRLKRAAVIVLLLFWSVLSVIFVYPSFLSYFNEIAGGPNNGYKFVVDSNLDWGQDILRLADFIEKNNIKEIKMDYFSGAPAEYYIKMAKINFYNREVPQKGWLAVSATILQGACKGDRVPCSYNERAYTWLDQYKPVAKIGYSIFVYKIE
;
A
#
# COMPACT_ATOMS: atom_id res chain seq x y z
N PRO A 1 34.15 -5.94 11.24
CA PRO A 1 34.10 -6.42 12.64
C PRO A 1 32.82 -7.23 12.91
N LEU A 2 31.61 -6.73 12.59
CA LEU A 2 30.34 -7.42 12.88
C LEU A 2 30.19 -8.76 12.15
N VAL A 3 30.62 -8.86 10.90
CA VAL A 3 30.59 -10.12 10.13
C VAL A 3 31.49 -11.17 10.79
N ASN A 4 32.72 -10.80 11.16
CA ASN A 4 33.65 -11.72 11.80
C ASN A 4 33.15 -12.19 13.18
N PHE A 5 32.52 -11.29 13.95
CA PHE A 5 31.84 -11.62 15.18
C PHE A 5 30.71 -12.63 14.97
N ASN A 6 29.88 -12.41 13.94
CA ASN A 6 28.78 -13.31 13.61
C ASN A 6 29.28 -14.70 13.17
N VAL A 7 30.35 -14.77 12.37
CA VAL A 7 30.99 -16.01 11.97
C VAL A 7 31.51 -16.76 13.20
N TRP A 8 32.22 -16.08 14.11
CA TRP A 8 32.66 -16.67 15.38
C TRP A 8 31.49 -17.19 16.21
N LEU A 9 30.42 -16.38 16.37
CA LEU A 9 29.24 -16.75 17.15
C LEU A 9 28.53 -17.98 16.55
N SER A 10 28.53 -18.15 15.22
CA SER A 10 27.92 -19.29 14.54
C SER A 10 28.62 -20.64 14.83
N GLY A 11 29.87 -20.62 15.20
CA GLY A 11 30.67 -21.80 15.63
C GLY A 11 30.50 -22.16 17.12
N THR A 12 29.70 -21.42 17.88
CA THR A 12 29.44 -21.64 19.31
C THR A 12 28.05 -22.25 19.55
N PRO A 13 27.72 -22.68 20.78
CA PRO A 13 26.34 -23.07 21.15
C PRO A 13 25.30 -21.96 20.92
N LEU A 14 25.76 -20.73 20.72
CA LEU A 14 24.90 -19.56 20.46
C LEU A 14 24.55 -19.37 18.95
N ARG A 15 24.66 -20.42 18.15
CA ARG A 15 24.36 -20.39 16.71
C ARG A 15 22.99 -19.77 16.35
N ALA A 16 21.96 -19.99 17.16
CA ALA A 16 20.64 -19.39 16.94
C ALA A 16 20.68 -17.85 16.97
N TYR A 17 21.46 -17.27 17.89
CA TYR A 17 21.67 -15.82 17.96
C TYR A 17 22.48 -15.30 16.77
N ALA A 18 23.46 -16.09 16.29
CA ALA A 18 24.22 -15.74 15.09
C ALA A 18 23.31 -15.68 13.86
N GLN A 19 22.38 -16.62 13.69
CA GLN A 19 21.41 -16.62 12.61
C GLN A 19 20.45 -15.42 12.69
N TYR A 20 19.98 -15.08 13.89
CA TYR A 20 19.17 -13.89 14.11
C TYR A 20 19.92 -12.60 13.78
N LEU A 21 21.16 -12.47 14.25
CA LEU A 21 22.03 -11.33 13.96
C LEU A 21 22.33 -11.20 12.48
N LEU A 22 22.56 -12.32 11.78
CA LEU A 22 22.75 -12.33 10.34
C LEU A 22 21.53 -11.79 9.62
N GLY A 23 20.33 -12.28 9.97
CA GLY A 23 19.07 -11.77 9.41
C GLY A 23 18.89 -10.27 9.62
N PHE A 24 19.20 -9.78 10.81
CA PHE A 24 19.17 -8.36 11.13
C PHE A 24 20.16 -7.53 10.29
N LEU A 25 21.41 -8.01 10.16
CA LEU A 25 22.43 -7.36 9.34
C LEU A 25 22.04 -7.33 7.84
N MET A 26 21.43 -8.41 7.33
CA MET A 26 20.92 -8.47 5.97
C MET A 26 19.80 -7.46 5.73
N VAL A 27 18.90 -7.26 6.70
CA VAL A 27 17.85 -6.23 6.62
C VAL A 27 18.45 -4.83 6.56
N ILE A 28 19.44 -4.54 7.41
CA ILE A 28 20.15 -3.25 7.40
C ILE A 28 20.84 -3.03 6.04
N GLN A 29 21.57 -4.03 5.55
CA GLN A 29 22.25 -3.95 4.25
C GLN A 29 21.27 -3.68 3.11
N ARG A 30 20.15 -4.39 3.09
CA ARG A 30 19.11 -4.20 2.06
C ARG A 30 18.45 -2.82 2.16
N SER A 31 18.22 -2.34 3.38
CA SER A 31 17.64 -1.01 3.62
C SER A 31 18.59 0.11 3.16
N SER A 32 19.90 -0.07 3.32
CA SER A 32 20.92 0.90 2.88
C SER A 32 21.20 0.86 1.38
N GLY A 33 21.07 -0.32 0.76
CA GLY A 33 21.33 -0.52 -0.68
C GLY A 33 20.20 -0.09 -1.59
N GLY A 34 19.02 0.15 -1.02
CA GLY A 34 17.82 0.47 -1.81
C GLY A 34 17.31 -0.71 -2.63
N ASN A 35 16.38 -0.43 -3.53
CA ASN A 35 15.85 -1.39 -4.50
C ASN A 35 15.39 -0.65 -5.75
N THR A 36 15.71 -1.19 -6.92
CA THR A 36 15.17 -0.64 -8.16
C THR A 36 13.65 -0.72 -8.15
N THR A 37 13.01 0.41 -8.28
CA THR A 37 11.56 0.55 -8.13
C THR A 37 10.99 1.38 -9.29
N TYR A 38 9.88 0.92 -9.84
CA TYR A 38 9.04 1.74 -10.72
C TYR A 38 8.08 2.57 -9.88
N TYR A 39 8.09 3.89 -10.10
CA TYR A 39 7.23 4.82 -9.40
C TYR A 39 6.85 6.00 -10.30
N LEU A 40 5.56 6.22 -10.54
CA LEU A 40 4.97 7.32 -11.32
C LEU A 40 5.61 7.50 -12.72
N GLY A 41 5.92 6.40 -13.40
CA GLY A 41 6.52 6.42 -14.75
C GLY A 41 8.04 6.42 -14.77
N GLU A 42 8.69 6.42 -13.62
CA GLU A 42 10.16 6.42 -13.51
C GLU A 42 10.66 5.15 -12.84
N VAL A 43 11.77 4.62 -13.34
CA VAL A 43 12.50 3.51 -12.73
C VAL A 43 13.75 4.06 -12.07
N SER A 44 13.91 3.85 -10.77
CA SER A 44 15.03 4.37 -10.00
C SER A 44 15.50 3.37 -8.94
N ALA A 45 16.81 3.33 -8.70
CA ALA A 45 17.40 2.62 -7.57
C ALA A 45 17.44 3.50 -6.31
N ALA A 46 17.32 4.82 -6.46
CA ALA A 46 17.20 5.76 -5.36
C ALA A 46 15.76 5.83 -4.88
N GLY A 47 15.54 5.77 -3.58
CA GLY A 47 14.21 5.89 -3.00
C GLY A 47 13.58 7.27 -3.25
N SER A 48 12.26 7.33 -3.33
CA SER A 48 11.48 8.56 -3.40
C SER A 48 10.79 8.85 -2.07
N ARG A 49 10.97 10.04 -1.54
CA ARG A 49 10.32 10.45 -0.28
C ARG A 49 8.80 10.52 -0.38
N SER A 50 8.25 10.73 -1.57
CA SER A 50 6.81 10.75 -1.81
C SER A 50 6.21 9.34 -1.99
N TYR A 51 7.04 8.30 -2.11
CA TYR A 51 6.58 6.95 -2.42
C TYR A 51 5.52 6.44 -1.42
N PHE A 52 5.85 6.35 -0.13
CA PHE A 52 4.92 5.82 0.87
C PHE A 52 3.65 6.67 1.03
N PRO A 53 3.71 8.02 1.11
CA PRO A 53 2.51 8.85 1.13
C PRO A 53 1.59 8.63 -0.08
N VAL A 54 2.15 8.58 -1.28
CA VAL A 54 1.35 8.41 -2.51
C VAL A 54 0.80 6.98 -2.59
N VAL A 55 1.64 5.96 -2.32
CA VAL A 55 1.19 4.56 -2.37
C VAL A 55 0.09 4.32 -1.34
N TYR A 56 0.22 4.86 -0.12
CA TYR A 56 -0.85 4.82 0.87
C TYR A 56 -2.13 5.46 0.34
N ALA A 57 -2.03 6.66 -0.23
CA ALA A 57 -3.19 7.40 -0.74
C ALA A 57 -3.93 6.69 -1.89
N ILE A 58 -3.24 5.86 -2.70
CA ILE A 58 -3.85 5.14 -3.83
C ILE A 58 -4.22 3.68 -3.50
N LYS A 59 -3.70 3.12 -2.40
CA LYS A 59 -3.95 1.72 -1.97
C LYS A 59 -5.02 1.60 -0.90
N GLU A 60 -5.30 2.64 -0.14
CA GLU A 60 -6.39 2.65 0.83
C GLU A 60 -7.72 3.03 0.17
N PRO A 61 -8.87 2.48 0.62
CA PRO A 61 -10.18 2.90 0.13
C PRO A 61 -10.39 4.40 0.29
N LEU A 62 -10.82 5.08 -0.78
CA LEU A 62 -10.96 6.55 -0.78
C LEU A 62 -11.93 7.03 0.31
N ALA A 63 -13.02 6.32 0.52
CA ALA A 63 -13.97 6.64 1.58
C ALA A 63 -13.32 6.57 2.98
N TYR A 64 -12.40 5.63 3.21
CA TYR A 64 -11.63 5.56 4.46
C TYR A 64 -10.65 6.73 4.59
N ILE A 65 -9.98 7.13 3.52
CA ILE A 65 -9.09 8.31 3.52
C ILE A 65 -9.88 9.56 3.92
N ILE A 66 -11.09 9.73 3.37
CA ILE A 66 -12.00 10.83 3.75
C ILE A 66 -12.31 10.79 5.26
N LEU A 67 -12.61 9.60 5.80
CA LEU A 67 -12.85 9.44 7.25
C LEU A 67 -11.62 9.79 8.08
N ALA A 68 -10.44 9.35 7.67
CA ALA A 68 -9.19 9.63 8.37
C ALA A 68 -8.86 11.14 8.36
N LEU A 69 -8.98 11.80 7.21
CA LEU A 69 -8.79 13.24 7.10
C LEU A 69 -9.81 14.02 7.93
N PHE A 70 -11.07 13.59 7.95
CA PHE A 70 -12.09 14.18 8.79
C PHE A 70 -11.79 13.99 10.30
N ALA A 71 -11.31 12.82 10.70
CA ALA A 71 -10.87 12.56 12.07
C ALA A 71 -9.70 13.48 12.49
N VAL A 72 -8.72 13.67 11.62
CA VAL A 72 -7.60 14.61 11.82
C VAL A 72 -8.13 16.04 11.97
N PHE A 73 -9.05 16.47 11.11
CA PHE A 73 -9.70 17.79 11.21
C PHE A 73 -10.41 17.98 12.57
N LEU A 74 -11.16 16.97 13.03
CA LEU A 74 -11.81 17.01 14.33
C LEU A 74 -10.81 17.10 15.49
N ALA A 75 -9.70 16.35 15.40
CA ALA A 75 -8.64 16.40 16.40
C ALA A 75 -7.98 17.78 16.48
N ILE A 76 -7.65 18.37 15.32
CA ILE A 76 -7.07 19.72 15.23
C ILE A 76 -8.05 20.75 15.82
N ARG A 77 -9.33 20.70 15.45
CA ARG A 77 -10.34 21.60 16.02
C ARG A 77 -10.44 21.51 17.54
N LYS A 78 -10.41 20.27 18.07
CA LYS A 78 -10.45 20.03 19.51
C LYS A 78 -9.21 20.62 20.21
N CYS A 79 -8.03 20.39 19.65
CA CYS A 79 -6.77 20.94 20.16
C CYS A 79 -6.78 22.48 20.13
N ALA A 80 -7.16 23.09 19.01
CA ALA A 80 -7.22 24.54 18.86
C ALA A 80 -8.22 25.19 19.82
N SER A 81 -9.38 24.55 20.06
CA SER A 81 -10.36 25.06 21.04
C SER A 81 -9.84 24.97 22.46
N HIS A 82 -9.10 23.93 22.78
CA HIS A 82 -8.47 23.76 24.11
C HIS A 82 -7.41 24.85 24.34
N CYS A 83 -6.49 25.03 23.38
CA CYS A 83 -5.44 26.07 23.48
C CYS A 83 -6.01 27.49 23.57
N ARG A 84 -7.11 27.79 22.88
CA ARG A 84 -7.72 29.12 22.91
C ARG A 84 -8.36 29.45 24.26
N ASN A 85 -8.85 28.46 24.99
CA ASN A 85 -9.55 28.65 26.27
C ASN A 85 -8.59 28.69 27.45
N GLN A 86 -7.31 28.38 27.27
CA GLN A 86 -6.30 28.41 28.32
C GLN A 86 -5.47 29.69 28.24
N LYS A 87 -5.29 30.36 29.39
CA LYS A 87 -4.34 31.47 29.53
C LYS A 87 -2.92 30.89 29.44
N VAL A 88 -2.11 31.47 28.55
CA VAL A 88 -0.76 31.04 28.11
C VAL A 88 0.27 30.73 29.23
N LYS A 89 -0.10 30.85 30.49
CA LYS A 89 0.84 30.88 31.63
C LYS A 89 1.48 29.51 31.98
N ASN A 90 0.90 28.37 31.56
CA ASN A 90 1.34 27.02 31.98
C ASN A 90 1.37 25.98 30.84
N TRP A 91 1.70 26.39 29.60
CA TRP A 91 1.62 25.52 28.43
C TRP A 91 2.38 24.17 28.58
N ILE A 92 3.46 24.13 29.35
CA ILE A 92 4.22 22.87 29.60
C ILE A 92 3.42 21.90 30.46
N PHE A 93 2.86 22.37 31.57
CA PHE A 93 2.04 21.53 32.47
C PHE A 93 0.78 21.06 31.78
N ASP A 94 0.13 21.95 31.03
CA ASP A 94 -1.07 21.63 30.24
C ASP A 94 -0.78 20.60 29.14
N SER A 95 0.42 20.65 28.53
CA SER A 95 0.87 19.65 27.55
C SER A 95 1.12 18.30 28.21
N ILE A 96 1.74 18.28 29.40
CA ILE A 96 1.97 17.05 30.17
C ILE A 96 0.65 16.42 30.57
N ASP A 97 -0.29 17.20 31.06
CA ASP A 97 -1.63 16.72 31.43
C ASP A 97 -2.41 16.23 30.22
N LEU A 98 -2.28 16.87 29.06
CA LEU A 98 -2.87 16.41 27.80
C LEU A 98 -2.31 15.04 27.40
N ILE A 99 -0.99 14.87 27.46
CA ILE A 99 -0.32 13.60 27.20
C ILE A 99 -0.78 12.53 28.20
N ARG A 100 -0.80 12.84 29.48
CA ARG A 100 -1.21 11.93 30.54
C ARG A 100 -2.66 11.47 30.37
N ASN A 101 -3.56 12.38 30.06
CA ASN A 101 -4.98 12.09 29.88
C ASN A 101 -5.29 11.36 28.54
N ASN A 102 -4.37 11.39 27.57
CA ASN A 102 -4.49 10.72 26.28
C ASN A 102 -3.26 9.86 25.98
N PHE A 103 -2.73 9.17 27.00
CA PHE A 103 -1.46 8.44 26.91
C PHE A 103 -1.45 7.42 25.78
N ALA A 104 -2.51 6.62 25.63
CA ALA A 104 -2.62 5.61 24.58
C ALA A 104 -2.61 6.23 23.18
N GLU A 105 -3.34 7.34 22.98
CA GLU A 105 -3.38 8.04 21.70
C GLU A 105 -2.04 8.69 21.35
N THR A 106 -1.41 9.29 22.36
CA THR A 106 -0.08 9.88 22.20
C THR A 106 0.94 8.81 21.83
N GLY A 107 0.90 7.64 22.49
CA GLY A 107 1.73 6.50 22.14
C GLY A 107 1.52 6.00 20.71
N MET A 108 0.25 5.83 20.30
CA MET A 108 -0.09 5.44 18.92
C MET A 108 0.40 6.46 17.90
N LEU A 109 0.20 7.75 18.15
CA LEU A 109 0.70 8.83 17.27
C LEU A 109 2.22 8.83 17.17
N LEU A 110 2.92 8.63 18.28
CA LEU A 110 4.38 8.57 18.28
C LEU A 110 4.89 7.41 17.44
N VAL A 111 4.30 6.22 17.58
CA VAL A 111 4.65 5.05 16.76
C VAL A 111 4.42 5.34 15.28
N ILE A 112 3.27 5.90 14.91
CA ILE A 112 2.98 6.27 13.52
C ILE A 112 4.02 7.25 13.01
N LEU A 113 4.28 8.36 13.71
CA LEU A 113 5.21 9.40 13.28
C LEU A 113 6.63 8.87 13.10
N VAL A 114 7.15 8.15 14.09
CA VAL A 114 8.50 7.58 14.03
C VAL A 114 8.61 6.62 12.85
N TYR A 115 7.65 5.70 12.72
CA TYR A 115 7.66 4.71 11.66
C TYR A 115 7.60 5.34 10.25
N TRP A 116 6.72 6.32 10.06
CA TRP A 116 6.58 7.01 8.80
C TRP A 116 7.81 7.87 8.45
N ILE A 117 8.42 8.54 9.43
CA ILE A 117 9.66 9.33 9.21
C ILE A 117 10.78 8.41 8.71
N PHE A 118 10.97 7.24 9.34
CA PHE A 118 11.98 6.28 8.90
C PHE A 118 11.64 5.69 7.52
N SER A 119 10.40 5.32 7.27
CA SER A 119 9.97 4.78 5.97
C SER A 119 10.16 5.79 4.83
N ILE A 120 9.76 7.05 5.03
CA ILE A 120 9.91 8.13 4.02
C ILE A 120 11.38 8.43 3.71
N ARG A 121 12.29 8.25 4.69
CA ARG A 121 13.72 8.47 4.50
C ARG A 121 14.48 7.26 3.97
N SER A 122 13.83 6.10 3.94
CA SER A 122 14.43 4.86 3.44
C SER A 122 14.44 4.83 1.92
N ASP A 123 15.55 4.38 1.33
CA ASP A 123 15.65 4.12 -0.09
C ASP A 123 14.97 2.81 -0.52
N LEU A 124 14.46 2.03 0.44
CA LEU A 124 13.79 0.76 0.20
C LEU A 124 12.30 0.96 -0.12
N ASN A 125 11.98 1.28 -1.36
CA ASN A 125 10.62 1.56 -1.85
C ASN A 125 10.03 0.32 -2.54
N ILE A 126 9.64 -0.71 -1.78
CA ILE A 126 9.17 -1.99 -2.34
C ILE A 126 7.71 -2.33 -2.03
N GLY A 127 6.95 -1.41 -1.44
CA GLY A 127 5.50 -1.60 -1.29
C GLY A 127 4.91 -1.05 -0.01
N VAL A 128 3.59 -0.86 -0.03
CA VAL A 128 2.78 -0.38 1.11
C VAL A 128 2.91 -1.28 2.34
N ARG A 129 3.29 -2.54 2.15
CA ARG A 129 3.49 -3.51 3.24
C ARG A 129 4.45 -3.01 4.34
N HIS A 130 5.38 -2.13 3.99
CA HIS A 130 6.34 -1.57 4.95
C HIS A 130 5.70 -0.62 5.97
N ILE A 131 4.55 -0.04 5.66
CA ILE A 131 3.81 0.84 6.59
C ILE A 131 2.60 0.15 7.21
N LEU A 132 2.30 -1.12 6.86
CA LEU A 132 1.20 -1.89 7.44
C LEU A 132 1.18 -1.91 8.98
N PRO A 133 2.32 -2.00 9.70
CA PRO A 133 2.30 -1.98 11.17
C PRO A 133 1.67 -0.73 11.78
N THR A 134 1.58 0.38 11.02
CA THR A 134 0.96 1.63 11.50
C THR A 134 -0.55 1.68 11.29
N LEU A 135 -1.11 0.87 10.38
CA LEU A 135 -2.53 0.93 10.02
C LEU A 135 -3.48 0.67 11.19
N PRO A 136 -3.26 -0.33 12.07
CA PRO A 136 -4.15 -0.55 13.21
C PRO A 136 -4.25 0.69 14.11
N PHE A 137 -3.13 1.40 14.30
CA PHE A 137 -3.13 2.63 15.11
C PHE A 137 -3.87 3.78 14.41
N ILE A 138 -3.68 3.93 13.09
CA ILE A 138 -4.39 4.93 12.29
C ILE A 138 -5.90 4.66 12.34
N TYR A 139 -6.31 3.39 12.19
CA TYR A 139 -7.72 2.99 12.26
C TYR A 139 -8.31 3.23 13.65
N ALA A 140 -7.60 2.88 14.72
CA ALA A 140 -8.06 3.08 16.10
C ALA A 140 -8.25 4.57 16.42
N LEU A 141 -7.28 5.42 16.06
CA LEU A 141 -7.35 6.87 16.26
C LEU A 141 -8.50 7.49 15.45
N THR A 142 -8.67 7.07 14.18
CA THR A 142 -9.77 7.51 13.33
C THR A 142 -11.11 7.13 13.94
N ALA A 143 -11.31 5.87 14.31
CA ALA A 143 -12.54 5.36 14.89
C ALA A 143 -12.89 6.08 16.19
N ARG A 144 -11.92 6.34 17.05
CA ARG A 144 -12.12 7.08 18.30
C ARG A 144 -12.62 8.50 18.06
N GLN A 145 -12.00 9.25 17.13
CA GLN A 145 -12.41 10.62 16.82
C GLN A 145 -13.83 10.66 16.22
N ILE A 146 -14.12 9.74 15.29
CA ILE A 146 -15.45 9.61 14.69
C ILE A 146 -16.50 9.24 15.75
N ALA A 147 -16.22 8.26 16.60
CA ALA A 147 -17.15 7.86 17.68
C ALA A 147 -17.41 9.03 18.66
N SER A 148 -16.37 9.79 19.01
CA SER A 148 -16.51 10.99 19.85
C SER A 148 -17.39 12.04 19.17
N TRP A 149 -17.22 12.26 17.86
CA TRP A 149 -18.03 13.20 17.08
C TRP A 149 -19.50 12.77 16.96
N ILE A 150 -19.77 11.48 16.76
CA ILE A 150 -21.14 10.93 16.74
C ILE A 150 -21.80 11.12 18.10
N LYS A 151 -21.09 10.79 19.19
CA LYS A 151 -21.61 10.96 20.57
C LYS A 151 -21.84 12.43 20.93
N GLY A 152 -21.02 13.31 20.41
CA GLY A 152 -20.94 14.76 20.52
C GLY A 152 -21.82 15.45 21.54
N GLY A 153 -21.28 15.84 22.70
CA GLY A 153 -21.89 16.79 23.63
C GLY A 153 -23.23 16.39 24.30
N ILE A 154 -23.62 15.12 24.18
CA ILE A 154 -24.92 14.66 24.67
C ILE A 154 -24.99 14.66 26.21
N THR A 155 -23.90 14.22 26.85
CA THR A 155 -23.88 14.04 28.32
C THR A 155 -24.06 15.34 29.06
N GLU A 156 -23.54 16.45 28.54
CA GLU A 156 -23.75 17.78 29.15
C GLU A 156 -25.09 18.40 28.77
N ARG A 157 -25.59 18.12 27.55
CA ARG A 157 -26.85 18.68 27.06
C ARG A 157 -28.08 17.98 27.66
N ILE A 158 -28.03 16.67 27.96
CA ILE A 158 -29.15 15.93 28.55
C ILE A 158 -29.52 16.48 29.93
N LYS A 159 -28.59 17.02 30.73
CA LYS A 159 -28.87 17.62 32.05
C LYS A 159 -29.77 18.86 31.99
N ASN A 160 -29.91 19.51 30.84
CA ASN A 160 -30.63 20.79 30.69
C ASN A 160 -31.85 20.71 29.75
N TYR A 161 -32.37 19.51 29.40
CA TYR A 161 -33.51 19.41 28.49
C TYR A 161 -34.86 19.57 29.20
N ARG A 162 -35.65 20.50 28.71
CA ARG A 162 -37.01 20.77 29.16
C ARG A 162 -38.13 20.31 28.19
N GLY A 163 -37.79 19.58 27.10
CA GLY A 163 -38.83 19.21 26.15
C GLY A 163 -38.48 18.03 25.22
N PHE A 164 -39.52 17.23 24.90
CA PHE A 164 -39.45 16.08 23.99
C PHE A 164 -38.88 16.41 22.60
N TRP A 165 -39.24 17.53 22.01
CA TRP A 165 -38.79 17.94 20.67
C TRP A 165 -37.29 18.24 20.60
N GLN A 166 -36.71 18.74 21.69
CA GLN A 166 -35.28 18.97 21.77
C GLN A 166 -34.51 17.66 21.84
N LEU A 167 -35.00 16.66 22.57
CA LEU A 167 -34.45 15.31 22.62
C LEU A 167 -34.53 14.64 21.23
N LEU A 168 -35.66 14.75 20.55
CA LEU A 168 -35.86 14.20 19.21
C LEU A 168 -34.88 14.82 18.22
N GLY A 169 -34.71 16.14 18.23
CA GLY A 169 -33.76 16.82 17.37
C GLY A 169 -32.29 16.40 17.62
N LEU A 170 -31.93 16.11 18.87
CA LEU A 170 -30.62 15.63 19.24
C LEU A 170 -30.37 14.22 18.71
N HIS A 171 -31.35 13.32 18.87
CA HIS A 171 -31.24 11.95 18.32
C HIS A 171 -31.22 11.96 16.80
N TRP A 172 -31.97 12.83 16.14
CA TRP A 172 -31.99 12.99 14.69
C TRP A 172 -30.64 13.46 14.14
N GLY A 173 -30.02 14.46 14.81
CA GLY A 173 -28.66 14.91 14.43
C GLY A 173 -27.61 13.83 14.58
N ARG A 174 -27.71 12.98 15.61
CA ARG A 174 -26.83 11.84 15.83
C ARG A 174 -27.04 10.75 14.78
N LEU A 175 -28.27 10.45 14.45
CA LEU A 175 -28.62 9.46 13.43
C LEU A 175 -28.09 9.87 12.06
N LYS A 176 -28.23 11.15 11.66
CA LYS A 176 -27.65 11.68 10.42
C LYS A 176 -26.13 11.50 10.35
N ARG A 177 -25.41 11.82 11.45
CA ARG A 177 -23.96 11.62 11.51
C ARG A 177 -23.59 10.15 11.38
N ALA A 178 -24.28 9.26 12.08
CA ALA A 178 -24.06 7.82 12.00
C ALA A 178 -24.35 7.29 10.59
N ALA A 179 -25.44 7.75 9.95
CA ALA A 179 -25.78 7.35 8.59
C ALA A 179 -24.69 7.72 7.58
N VAL A 180 -24.11 8.93 7.65
CA VAL A 180 -23.00 9.33 6.79
C VAL A 180 -21.80 8.40 6.97
N ILE A 181 -21.45 8.06 8.21
CA ILE A 181 -20.33 7.14 8.47
C ILE A 181 -20.63 5.74 7.93
N VAL A 182 -21.85 5.23 8.13
CA VAL A 182 -22.25 3.92 7.59
C VAL A 182 -22.18 3.90 6.08
N LEU A 183 -22.61 4.96 5.38
CA LEU A 183 -22.51 5.06 3.93
C LEU A 183 -21.05 5.08 3.45
N LEU A 184 -20.15 5.81 4.12
CA LEU A 184 -18.74 5.82 3.77
C LEU A 184 -18.07 4.45 4.02
N LEU A 185 -18.40 3.78 5.12
CA LEU A 185 -17.93 2.42 5.39
C LEU A 185 -18.47 1.44 4.36
N PHE A 186 -19.73 1.54 3.99
CA PHE A 186 -20.34 0.72 2.95
C PHE A 186 -19.64 0.92 1.60
N TRP A 187 -19.36 2.17 1.21
CA TRP A 187 -18.55 2.46 0.03
C TRP A 187 -17.18 1.81 0.10
N SER A 188 -16.47 1.91 1.24
CA SER A 188 -15.16 1.25 1.43
C SER A 188 -15.24 -0.26 1.22
N VAL A 189 -16.29 -0.90 1.76
CA VAL A 189 -16.49 -2.35 1.61
C VAL A 189 -16.77 -2.71 0.15
N LEU A 190 -17.65 -1.97 -0.51
CA LEU A 190 -17.98 -2.21 -1.93
C LEU A 190 -16.75 -2.05 -2.83
N SER A 191 -15.96 -1.00 -2.64
CA SER A 191 -14.77 -0.75 -3.46
C SER A 191 -13.76 -1.90 -3.41
N VAL A 192 -13.67 -2.59 -2.27
CA VAL A 192 -12.79 -3.77 -2.11
C VAL A 192 -13.45 -5.02 -2.70
N ILE A 193 -14.77 -5.23 -2.47
CA ILE A 193 -15.50 -6.41 -2.99
C ILE A 193 -15.44 -6.44 -4.53
N PHE A 194 -15.56 -5.31 -5.20
CA PHE A 194 -15.53 -5.27 -6.68
C PHE A 194 -14.18 -5.68 -7.28
N VAL A 195 -13.13 -5.77 -6.48
CA VAL A 195 -11.81 -6.25 -6.93
C VAL A 195 -11.60 -7.74 -6.63
N TYR A 196 -12.59 -8.37 -5.97
CA TYR A 196 -12.53 -9.81 -5.68
C TYR A 196 -12.30 -10.64 -6.97
N PRO A 197 -11.43 -11.64 -6.92
CA PRO A 197 -10.53 -12.08 -5.84
C PRO A 197 -9.11 -11.49 -5.93
N SER A 198 -8.91 -10.40 -6.67
CA SER A 198 -7.58 -9.79 -6.96
C SER A 198 -7.22 -8.69 -5.95
N PHE A 199 -7.38 -8.94 -4.64
CA PHE A 199 -7.20 -7.93 -3.60
C PHE A 199 -5.81 -7.28 -3.58
N LEU A 200 -4.75 -8.00 -3.93
CA LEU A 200 -3.41 -7.42 -4.04
C LEU A 200 -3.36 -6.31 -5.07
N SER A 201 -4.11 -6.46 -6.17
CA SER A 201 -4.20 -5.49 -7.25
C SER A 201 -5.22 -4.38 -7.00
N TYR A 202 -5.72 -4.23 -5.76
CA TYR A 202 -6.61 -3.14 -5.40
C TYR A 202 -5.89 -1.79 -5.52
N PHE A 203 -6.53 -0.86 -6.19
CA PHE A 203 -6.22 0.57 -6.23
C PHE A 203 -7.54 1.33 -6.20
N ASN A 204 -7.55 2.46 -5.51
CA ASN A 204 -8.75 3.26 -5.39
C ASN A 204 -9.03 4.11 -6.64
N GLU A 205 -10.08 4.90 -6.57
CA GLU A 205 -10.58 5.73 -7.66
C GLU A 205 -9.59 6.82 -8.10
N ILE A 206 -8.72 7.30 -7.19
CA ILE A 206 -7.67 8.29 -7.51
C ILE A 206 -6.67 7.72 -8.52
N ALA A 207 -6.33 6.44 -8.37
CA ALA A 207 -5.48 5.73 -9.33
C ALA A 207 -6.22 5.24 -10.58
N GLY A 208 -7.53 5.52 -10.71
CA GLY A 208 -8.37 4.97 -11.77
C GLY A 208 -8.67 3.48 -11.61
N GLY A 209 -8.64 2.98 -10.37
CA GLY A 209 -8.93 1.60 -10.01
C GLY A 209 -7.81 0.60 -10.37
N PRO A 210 -8.07 -0.70 -10.19
CA PRO A 210 -7.06 -1.76 -10.37
C PRO A 210 -6.54 -1.87 -11.80
N ASN A 211 -7.33 -1.45 -12.79
CA ASN A 211 -6.91 -1.45 -14.20
C ASN A 211 -5.77 -0.47 -14.51
N ASN A 212 -5.62 0.58 -13.73
CA ASN A 212 -4.64 1.64 -13.96
C ASN A 212 -3.52 1.68 -12.91
N GLY A 213 -3.64 0.92 -11.83
CA GLY A 213 -2.67 0.89 -10.73
C GLY A 213 -1.23 0.65 -11.16
N TYR A 214 -1.02 -0.20 -12.18
CA TYR A 214 0.30 -0.51 -12.74
C TYR A 214 1.04 0.71 -13.33
N LYS A 215 0.33 1.80 -13.61
CA LYS A 215 0.92 3.06 -14.10
C LYS A 215 1.58 3.86 -13.00
N PHE A 216 1.24 3.59 -11.75
CA PHE A 216 1.73 4.29 -10.57
C PHE A 216 2.84 3.52 -9.88
N VAL A 217 2.59 2.25 -9.56
CA VAL A 217 3.51 1.37 -8.87
C VAL A 217 3.26 -0.08 -9.29
N VAL A 218 4.29 -0.91 -9.18
CA VAL A 218 4.25 -2.34 -9.45
C VAL A 218 4.86 -3.14 -8.29
N ASP A 219 5.46 -4.30 -8.55
CA ASP A 219 6.04 -5.18 -7.52
C ASP A 219 4.97 -5.53 -6.46
N SER A 220 5.33 -5.63 -5.22
CA SER A 220 4.48 -6.05 -4.11
C SER A 220 3.21 -5.22 -3.87
N ASN A 221 3.03 -4.11 -4.59
CA ASN A 221 1.77 -3.37 -4.60
C ASN A 221 0.73 -3.94 -5.58
N LEU A 222 1.14 -4.74 -6.55
CA LEU A 222 0.29 -5.21 -7.64
C LEU A 222 0.48 -6.70 -7.96
N ASP A 223 1.72 -7.19 -7.92
CA ASP A 223 2.13 -8.44 -8.53
C ASP A 223 3.11 -9.23 -7.64
N TRP A 224 2.72 -10.43 -7.28
CA TRP A 224 3.54 -11.45 -6.63
C TRP A 224 3.39 -12.81 -7.32
N GLY A 225 3.00 -12.80 -8.61
CA GLY A 225 2.77 -14.01 -9.37
C GLY A 225 1.45 -14.71 -9.05
N GLN A 226 0.53 -14.03 -8.38
CA GLN A 226 -0.77 -14.61 -7.96
C GLN A 226 -1.68 -14.97 -9.14
N ASP A 227 -1.43 -14.43 -10.33
CA ASP A 227 -2.33 -14.61 -11.49
C ASP A 227 -1.91 -15.71 -12.45
N ILE A 228 -0.89 -16.52 -12.08
CA ILE A 228 -0.38 -17.61 -12.94
C ILE A 228 -1.44 -18.67 -13.26
N LEU A 229 -2.27 -19.04 -12.31
CA LEU A 229 -3.34 -20.03 -12.53
C LEU A 229 -4.39 -19.48 -13.50
N ARG A 230 -4.73 -18.19 -13.40
CA ARG A 230 -5.66 -17.53 -14.35
C ARG A 230 -5.06 -17.44 -15.74
N LEU A 231 -3.73 -17.26 -15.83
CA LEU A 231 -3.04 -17.32 -17.13
C LEU A 231 -3.09 -18.73 -17.71
N ALA A 232 -2.91 -19.77 -16.91
CA ALA A 232 -3.05 -21.15 -17.33
C ALA A 232 -4.47 -21.44 -17.88
N ASP A 233 -5.51 -21.00 -17.17
CA ASP A 233 -6.91 -21.10 -17.62
C ASP A 233 -7.15 -20.34 -18.95
N PHE A 234 -6.55 -19.16 -19.10
CA PHE A 234 -6.64 -18.40 -20.35
C PHE A 234 -5.98 -19.13 -21.53
N ILE A 235 -4.80 -19.69 -21.30
CA ILE A 235 -4.03 -20.48 -22.31
C ILE A 235 -4.86 -21.68 -22.75
N GLU A 236 -5.45 -22.42 -21.82
CA GLU A 236 -6.28 -23.58 -22.09
C GLU A 236 -7.54 -23.20 -22.88
N LYS A 237 -8.29 -22.21 -22.44
CA LYS A 237 -9.52 -21.72 -23.09
C LYS A 237 -9.29 -21.24 -24.52
N ASN A 238 -8.12 -20.70 -24.82
CA ASN A 238 -7.77 -20.20 -26.14
C ASN A 238 -6.96 -21.19 -26.99
N ASN A 239 -6.78 -22.43 -26.52
CA ASN A 239 -6.02 -23.49 -27.18
C ASN A 239 -4.61 -23.04 -27.60
N ILE A 240 -3.93 -22.26 -26.74
CA ILE A 240 -2.60 -21.73 -27.03
C ILE A 240 -1.59 -22.86 -26.79
N LYS A 241 -0.90 -23.28 -27.85
CA LYS A 241 0.09 -24.38 -27.78
C LYS A 241 1.50 -23.91 -27.42
N GLU A 242 1.83 -22.68 -27.78
CA GLU A 242 3.12 -22.06 -27.51
C GLU A 242 2.93 -20.62 -27.04
N ILE A 243 3.65 -20.24 -25.99
CA ILE A 243 3.63 -18.90 -25.44
C ILE A 243 5.04 -18.50 -24.98
N LYS A 244 5.39 -17.24 -25.23
CA LYS A 244 6.57 -16.61 -24.65
C LYS A 244 6.15 -15.94 -23.35
N MET A 245 6.95 -16.08 -22.32
CA MET A 245 6.58 -15.59 -21.00
C MET A 245 7.72 -14.85 -20.34
N ASP A 246 7.36 -13.71 -19.74
CA ASP A 246 8.21 -13.00 -18.79
C ASP A 246 7.40 -12.67 -17.54
N TYR A 247 7.63 -13.45 -16.51
CA TYR A 247 6.74 -13.56 -15.37
C TYR A 247 7.47 -13.24 -14.07
N PHE A 248 6.92 -12.30 -13.32
CA PHE A 248 7.46 -11.87 -12.02
C PHE A 248 6.95 -12.79 -10.92
N SER A 249 7.73 -13.81 -10.56
CA SER A 249 7.45 -14.72 -9.44
C SER A 249 8.69 -15.54 -9.09
N GLY A 250 8.71 -16.07 -7.88
CA GLY A 250 9.67 -17.09 -7.45
C GLY A 250 9.27 -18.52 -7.81
N ALA A 251 8.06 -18.74 -8.35
CA ALA A 251 7.58 -20.06 -8.72
C ALA A 251 7.81 -20.35 -10.21
N PRO A 252 8.23 -21.58 -10.60
CA PRO A 252 8.42 -21.92 -12.00
C PRO A 252 7.06 -22.00 -12.72
N ALA A 253 6.94 -21.25 -13.83
CA ALA A 253 5.70 -21.16 -14.60
C ALA A 253 5.30 -22.52 -15.21
N GLU A 254 6.27 -23.34 -15.57
CA GLU A 254 6.09 -24.67 -16.16
C GLU A 254 5.34 -25.64 -15.23
N TYR A 255 5.40 -25.39 -13.93
CA TYR A 255 4.65 -26.19 -12.97
C TYR A 255 3.12 -25.98 -13.11
N TYR A 256 2.73 -24.75 -13.42
CA TYR A 256 1.31 -24.35 -13.52
C TYR A 256 0.78 -24.44 -14.95
N ILE A 257 1.59 -24.13 -15.95
CA ILE A 257 1.22 -24.12 -17.36
C ILE A 257 1.73 -25.41 -18.01
N LYS A 258 0.88 -26.44 -18.06
CA LYS A 258 1.22 -27.76 -18.62
C LYS A 258 0.78 -27.94 -20.08
N MET A 259 -0.21 -27.15 -20.52
CA MET A 259 -0.86 -27.32 -21.84
C MET A 259 -0.13 -26.58 -22.96
N ALA A 260 0.77 -25.65 -22.64
CA ALA A 260 1.52 -24.89 -23.62
C ALA A 260 3.02 -24.98 -23.38
N LYS A 261 3.77 -24.97 -24.46
CA LYS A 261 5.24 -24.86 -24.41
C LYS A 261 5.62 -23.42 -24.11
N ILE A 262 6.41 -23.21 -23.06
CA ILE A 262 6.96 -21.91 -22.70
C ILE A 262 8.31 -21.76 -23.42
N ASN A 263 8.45 -20.74 -24.25
CA ASN A 263 9.64 -20.51 -25.05
C ASN A 263 10.46 -19.34 -24.49
N PHE A 264 11.78 -19.48 -24.50
CA PHE A 264 12.71 -18.39 -24.26
C PHE A 264 12.73 -17.44 -25.46
N TYR A 265 13.01 -16.16 -25.22
CA TYR A 265 13.06 -15.13 -26.24
C TYR A 265 13.94 -13.95 -25.82
N ASN A 266 14.34 -13.13 -26.81
CA ASN A 266 15.01 -11.87 -26.55
C ASN A 266 13.97 -10.76 -26.27
N ARG A 267 14.09 -10.11 -25.14
CA ARG A 267 13.18 -9.03 -24.66
C ARG A 267 13.27 -7.75 -25.49
N GLU A 268 14.37 -7.54 -26.20
CA GLU A 268 14.68 -6.31 -26.94
C GLU A 268 14.11 -6.30 -28.36
N VAL A 269 13.69 -7.46 -28.85
CA VAL A 269 13.29 -7.65 -30.26
C VAL A 269 11.82 -8.05 -30.33
N PRO A 270 11.04 -7.48 -31.27
CA PRO A 270 9.67 -7.90 -31.50
C PRO A 270 9.56 -9.41 -31.73
N GLN A 271 8.61 -10.03 -31.06
CA GLN A 271 8.42 -11.46 -31.04
C GLN A 271 7.06 -11.81 -31.64
N LYS A 272 7.05 -12.66 -32.66
CA LYS A 272 5.79 -13.18 -33.22
C LYS A 272 5.14 -14.21 -32.30
N GLY A 273 3.81 -14.28 -32.35
CA GLY A 273 3.02 -15.24 -31.59
C GLY A 273 2.50 -14.69 -30.27
N TRP A 274 2.19 -15.59 -29.34
CA TRP A 274 1.68 -15.25 -28.04
C TRP A 274 2.80 -14.86 -27.07
N LEU A 275 2.58 -13.76 -26.35
CA LEU A 275 3.50 -13.22 -25.35
C LEU A 275 2.73 -12.79 -24.11
N ALA A 276 3.13 -13.28 -22.94
CA ALA A 276 2.62 -12.84 -21.64
C ALA A 276 3.73 -12.17 -20.85
N VAL A 277 3.51 -10.93 -20.41
CA VAL A 277 4.47 -10.16 -19.64
C VAL A 277 3.79 -9.63 -18.38
N SER A 278 4.41 -9.85 -17.21
CA SER A 278 3.88 -9.29 -15.98
C SER A 278 4.13 -7.78 -15.89
N ALA A 279 3.20 -7.09 -15.22
CA ALA A 279 3.23 -5.63 -15.06
C ALA A 279 4.54 -5.14 -14.45
N THR A 280 5.06 -5.86 -13.47
CA THR A 280 6.32 -5.53 -12.79
C THR A 280 7.50 -5.53 -13.76
N ILE A 281 7.58 -6.53 -14.63
CA ILE A 281 8.65 -6.62 -15.61
C ILE A 281 8.44 -5.61 -16.75
N LEU A 282 7.19 -5.45 -17.20
CA LEU A 282 6.86 -4.50 -18.25
C LEU A 282 7.20 -3.05 -17.86
N GLN A 283 6.94 -2.66 -16.61
CA GLN A 283 7.22 -1.32 -16.11
C GLN A 283 8.62 -1.15 -15.52
N GLY A 284 9.21 -2.24 -15.03
CA GLY A 284 10.59 -2.29 -14.57
C GLY A 284 11.61 -2.28 -15.72
N ALA A 285 11.16 -2.51 -16.95
CA ALA A 285 11.94 -2.28 -18.14
C ALA A 285 12.17 -0.78 -18.32
N CYS A 286 13.40 -0.38 -18.41
CA CYS A 286 13.74 1.01 -18.61
C CYS A 286 13.33 1.46 -20.00
N LYS A 287 12.45 2.43 -20.06
CA LYS A 287 12.05 3.08 -21.29
C LYS A 287 12.80 4.42 -21.44
N GLY A 288 13.71 4.49 -22.43
CA GLY A 288 14.44 5.72 -22.78
C GLY A 288 15.76 5.93 -22.04
N ASP A 289 16.40 7.08 -22.27
CA ASP A 289 17.76 7.44 -21.84
C ASP A 289 17.92 7.73 -20.33
N ARG A 290 17.03 7.26 -19.52
CA ARG A 290 16.98 7.59 -18.10
C ARG A 290 17.68 6.52 -17.26
N VAL A 291 18.83 6.88 -16.70
CA VAL A 291 19.55 6.37 -15.52
C VAL A 291 19.82 4.85 -15.43
N PRO A 292 20.97 4.43 -14.84
CA PRO A 292 21.44 3.04 -14.89
C PRO A 292 20.39 2.09 -14.31
N CYS A 293 19.70 1.42 -15.19
CA CYS A 293 18.83 0.32 -14.87
C CYS A 293 19.67 -0.96 -14.74
N SER A 294 19.51 -1.65 -13.64
CA SER A 294 20.07 -2.98 -13.45
C SER A 294 19.38 -4.07 -14.31
N TYR A 295 18.34 -3.69 -15.06
CA TYR A 295 17.63 -4.52 -16.04
C TYR A 295 17.73 -3.89 -17.43
N ASN A 296 17.76 -4.71 -18.48
CA ASN A 296 17.95 -4.32 -19.88
C ASN A 296 17.17 -3.05 -20.26
N GLU A 297 17.91 -1.97 -20.51
CA GLU A 297 17.42 -0.60 -20.73
C GLU A 297 16.44 -0.46 -21.90
N ARG A 298 16.34 -1.45 -22.78
CA ARG A 298 15.49 -1.43 -23.98
C ARG A 298 14.41 -2.51 -24.01
N ALA A 299 14.27 -3.28 -22.94
CA ALA A 299 13.29 -4.35 -22.91
C ALA A 299 11.86 -3.78 -23.06
N TYR A 300 11.09 -4.38 -23.95
CA TYR A 300 9.67 -4.07 -24.16
C TYR A 300 9.32 -2.66 -24.69
N THR A 301 10.26 -1.81 -25.09
CA THR A 301 9.93 -0.53 -25.73
C THR A 301 9.11 -0.71 -27.01
N TRP A 302 9.36 -1.78 -27.72
CA TRP A 302 8.63 -2.15 -28.92
C TRP A 302 7.17 -2.57 -28.68
N LEU A 303 6.80 -2.96 -27.44
CA LEU A 303 5.42 -3.29 -27.08
C LEU A 303 4.50 -2.06 -27.00
N ASP A 304 5.04 -0.85 -26.94
CA ASP A 304 4.23 0.38 -26.85
C ASP A 304 3.32 0.59 -28.07
N GLN A 305 3.67 0.02 -29.22
CA GLN A 305 2.85 0.05 -30.42
C GLN A 305 1.73 -1.02 -30.45
N TYR A 306 1.77 -2.00 -29.55
CA TYR A 306 0.80 -3.09 -29.47
C TYR A 306 -0.16 -2.90 -28.30
N LYS A 307 -1.42 -3.28 -28.52
CA LYS A 307 -2.41 -3.34 -27.44
C LYS A 307 -2.48 -4.77 -26.90
N PRO A 308 -2.53 -4.97 -25.59
CA PRO A 308 -2.74 -6.30 -25.02
C PRO A 308 -4.10 -6.85 -25.43
N VAL A 309 -4.16 -8.11 -25.82
CA VAL A 309 -5.39 -8.84 -26.16
C VAL A 309 -6.18 -9.16 -24.90
N ALA A 310 -5.47 -9.41 -23.81
CA ALA A 310 -6.07 -9.68 -22.51
C ALA A 310 -5.17 -9.14 -21.37
N LYS A 311 -5.79 -8.85 -20.25
CA LYS A 311 -5.15 -8.52 -18.99
C LYS A 311 -5.63 -9.52 -17.93
N ILE A 312 -4.73 -10.34 -17.45
CA ILE A 312 -5.05 -11.41 -16.52
C ILE A 312 -4.84 -10.93 -15.09
N GLY A 313 -5.91 -10.90 -14.31
CA GLY A 313 -5.88 -10.54 -12.89
C GLY A 313 -5.26 -9.18 -12.56
N TYR A 314 -5.24 -8.26 -13.53
CA TYR A 314 -4.60 -6.94 -13.47
C TYR A 314 -3.06 -6.94 -13.48
N SER A 315 -2.38 -8.08 -13.34
CA SER A 315 -0.93 -8.15 -13.22
C SER A 315 -0.19 -8.71 -14.44
N ILE A 316 -0.85 -9.44 -15.34
CA ILE A 316 -0.23 -10.02 -16.53
C ILE A 316 -0.89 -9.50 -17.80
N PHE A 317 -0.08 -8.96 -18.72
CA PHE A 317 -0.52 -8.48 -20.02
C PHE A 317 -0.22 -9.55 -21.09
N VAL A 318 -1.25 -9.94 -21.84
CA VAL A 318 -1.13 -10.93 -22.91
C VAL A 318 -1.25 -10.23 -24.26
N TYR A 319 -0.30 -10.48 -25.11
CA TYR A 319 -0.22 -9.95 -26.48
C TYR A 319 -0.28 -11.09 -27.49
N LYS A 320 -0.85 -10.81 -28.66
CA LYS A 320 -0.73 -11.65 -29.87
C LYS A 320 -0.15 -10.80 -30.97
N ILE A 321 1.06 -11.13 -31.39
CA ILE A 321 1.86 -10.35 -32.33
C ILE A 321 1.99 -11.15 -33.62
N GLU A 322 1.59 -10.55 -34.72
CA GLU A 322 1.57 -11.16 -36.05
C GLU A 322 2.91 -11.09 -36.80
#